data_3939e7bb6dc72c04699ae826b7908f6d
#
_entry.id   3939e7bb6dc72c04699ae826b7908f6d
#
_cell.length_a   1.000
_cell.length_b   1.000
_cell.length_c   1.000
_cell.angle_alpha   90.00
_cell.angle_beta   90.00
_cell.angle_gamma   90.00
#
_symmetry.space_group_name_H-M   'P 1'
#
loop_
_entity.id
_entity.type
_entity.pdbx_description
1 polymer ?
#
loop_
_entity_poly.entity_id
_entity_poly.type
_entity_poly.pdbx_seq_one_letter_code
_entity_poly.pdbx_strand_id
1 'polypeptide(L)'
;MIEPRIPVTAEQIDAVVADFYAFVREHPGLGPVFARHVGDWPSHEAKIARFWRNAILYERGYDGNPMQAHIDAGDVRPGMFEPWLGLFDMVLRRNLPPEAAAAWSA
;
A
#
# COMPACT_ATOMS: atom_id res chain seq x y z
N MET A 1 4.43 24.66 9.33
CA MET A 1 4.13 23.60 8.34
C MET A 1 4.93 22.35 8.67
N ILE A 2 4.28 21.20 8.69
CA ILE A 2 4.95 19.94 8.98
C ILE A 2 5.44 19.34 7.67
N GLU A 3 6.73 19.01 7.61
CA GLU A 3 7.29 18.37 6.42
C GLU A 3 6.86 16.90 6.36
N PRO A 4 6.66 16.36 5.15
CA PRO A 4 6.38 14.93 4.99
C PRO A 4 7.53 14.08 5.54
N ARG A 5 7.20 12.91 6.04
CA ARG A 5 8.23 11.95 6.48
C ARG A 5 9.10 11.48 5.34
N ILE A 6 8.53 11.46 4.13
CA ILE A 6 9.19 11.00 2.92
C ILE A 6 8.92 12.05 1.85
N PRO A 7 9.91 12.35 0.96
CA PRO A 7 9.72 13.39 -0.06
C PRO A 7 8.84 12.93 -1.23
N VAL A 8 7.55 12.74 -0.95
CA VAL A 8 6.56 12.34 -1.95
C VAL A 8 5.33 13.23 -1.85
N THR A 9 4.59 13.34 -2.95
CA THR A 9 3.34 14.09 -3.02
C THR A 9 2.15 13.14 -2.85
N ALA A 10 0.96 13.72 -2.60
CA ALA A 10 -0.27 12.93 -2.54
C ALA A 10 -0.52 12.20 -3.87
N GLU A 11 -0.26 12.86 -5.00
CA GLU A 11 -0.42 12.25 -6.32
C GLU A 11 0.50 11.06 -6.50
N GLN A 12 1.73 11.14 -6.00
CA GLN A 12 2.67 10.03 -6.06
C GLN A 12 2.20 8.86 -5.19
N ILE A 13 1.65 9.14 -4.01
CA ILE A 13 1.10 8.11 -3.13
C ILE A 13 -0.05 7.39 -3.84
N ASP A 14 -0.97 8.15 -4.44
CA ASP A 14 -2.11 7.58 -5.17
C ASP A 14 -1.64 6.68 -6.31
N ALA A 15 -0.64 7.13 -7.07
CA ALA A 15 -0.10 6.37 -8.19
C ALA A 15 0.55 5.06 -7.73
N VAL A 16 1.30 5.11 -6.63
CA VAL A 16 1.93 3.91 -6.04
C VAL A 16 0.87 2.91 -5.62
N VAL A 17 -0.17 3.35 -4.93
CA VAL A 17 -1.24 2.47 -4.44
C VAL A 17 -1.98 1.83 -5.60
N ALA A 18 -2.36 2.61 -6.61
CA ALA A 18 -3.08 2.10 -7.77
C ALA A 18 -2.24 1.07 -8.54
N ASP A 19 -0.97 1.38 -8.77
CA ASP A 19 -0.06 0.50 -9.51
C ASP A 19 0.21 -0.79 -8.73
N PHE A 20 0.42 -0.67 -7.42
CA PHE A 20 0.64 -1.82 -6.55
C PHE A 20 -0.53 -2.81 -6.63
N TYR A 21 -1.76 -2.33 -6.48
CA TYR A 21 -2.92 -3.22 -6.53
C TYR A 21 -3.21 -3.77 -7.91
N ALA A 22 -2.81 -3.08 -8.97
CA ALA A 22 -2.88 -3.64 -10.32
C ALA A 22 -2.01 -4.90 -10.43
N PHE A 23 -0.82 -4.87 -9.84
CA PHE A 23 0.06 -6.03 -9.79
C PHE A 23 -0.43 -7.11 -8.82
N VAL A 24 -0.96 -6.71 -7.66
CA VAL A 24 -1.52 -7.66 -6.69
C VAL A 24 -2.62 -8.50 -7.31
N ARG A 25 -3.51 -7.88 -8.06
CA ARG A 25 -4.63 -8.58 -8.70
C ARG A 25 -4.16 -9.66 -9.67
N GLU A 26 -3.02 -9.46 -10.31
CA GLU A 26 -2.45 -10.40 -11.26
C GLU A 26 -1.51 -11.42 -10.62
N HIS A 27 -1.11 -11.19 -9.35
CA HIS A 27 -0.18 -12.06 -8.67
C HIS A 27 -0.85 -13.39 -8.30
N PRO A 28 -0.27 -14.55 -8.69
CA PRO A 28 -0.93 -15.84 -8.48
C PRO A 28 -1.11 -16.23 -7.01
N GLY A 29 -0.23 -15.74 -6.12
CA GLY A 29 -0.34 -16.02 -4.69
C GLY A 29 -1.14 -14.99 -3.93
N LEU A 30 -0.99 -13.71 -4.25
CA LEU A 30 -1.62 -12.62 -3.51
C LEU A 30 -3.02 -12.27 -4.03
N GLY A 31 -3.23 -12.34 -5.35
CA GLY A 31 -4.49 -11.95 -5.97
C GLY A 31 -5.69 -12.67 -5.39
N PRO A 32 -5.69 -14.01 -5.31
CA PRO A 32 -6.83 -14.75 -4.78
C PRO A 32 -7.15 -14.44 -3.32
N VAL A 33 -6.13 -14.20 -2.48
CA VAL A 33 -6.33 -13.84 -1.08
C VAL A 33 -7.02 -12.49 -0.97
N PHE A 34 -6.51 -11.49 -1.69
CA PHE A 34 -7.13 -10.16 -1.67
C PHE A 34 -8.53 -10.18 -2.27
N ALA A 35 -8.75 -10.95 -3.33
CA ALA A 35 -10.07 -11.03 -3.99
C ALA A 35 -11.16 -11.54 -3.05
N ARG A 36 -10.81 -12.37 -2.06
CA ARG A 36 -11.79 -12.87 -1.08
C ARG A 36 -12.24 -11.79 -0.10
N HIS A 37 -11.44 -10.75 0.10
CA HIS A 37 -11.70 -9.71 1.10
C HIS A 37 -12.02 -8.35 0.50
N VAL A 38 -11.77 -8.15 -0.79
CA VAL A 38 -11.99 -6.87 -1.46
C VAL A 38 -13.14 -7.00 -2.44
N GLY A 39 -14.27 -6.37 -2.11
CA GLY A 39 -15.43 -6.35 -2.99
C GLY A 39 -15.42 -5.22 -4.00
N ASP A 40 -14.75 -4.12 -3.67
CA ASP A 40 -14.69 -2.91 -4.50
C ASP A 40 -13.24 -2.40 -4.50
N TRP A 41 -12.51 -2.68 -5.57
CA TRP A 41 -11.10 -2.31 -5.67
C TRP A 41 -10.85 -0.80 -5.60
N PRO A 42 -11.58 0.05 -6.35
CA PRO A 42 -11.36 1.49 -6.24
C PRO A 42 -11.56 2.02 -4.82
N SER A 43 -12.57 1.55 -4.12
CA SER A 43 -12.84 1.96 -2.74
C SER A 43 -11.73 1.50 -1.80
N HIS A 44 -11.25 0.26 -1.96
CA HIS A 44 -10.15 -0.27 -1.17
C HIS A 44 -8.86 0.50 -1.42
N GLU A 45 -8.54 0.77 -2.68
CA GLU A 45 -7.34 1.52 -3.04
C GLU A 45 -7.39 2.94 -2.46
N ALA A 46 -8.55 3.59 -2.51
CA ALA A 46 -8.72 4.91 -1.93
C ALA A 46 -8.50 4.91 -0.42
N LYS A 47 -8.98 3.87 0.26
CA LYS A 47 -8.78 3.70 1.71
C LYS A 47 -7.31 3.53 2.06
N ILE A 48 -6.59 2.72 1.31
CA ILE A 48 -5.17 2.48 1.54
C ILE A 48 -4.35 3.73 1.21
N ALA A 49 -4.72 4.46 0.16
CA ALA A 49 -4.08 5.75 -0.15
C ALA A 49 -4.25 6.74 1.00
N ARG A 50 -5.44 6.81 1.61
CA ARG A 50 -5.67 7.66 2.79
C ARG A 50 -4.78 7.25 3.96
N PHE A 51 -4.60 5.94 4.17
CA PHE A 51 -3.70 5.44 5.20
C PHE A 51 -2.28 5.96 5.00
N TRP A 52 -1.74 5.82 3.79
CA TRP A 52 -0.38 6.29 3.50
C TRP A 52 -0.25 7.81 3.56
N ARG A 53 -1.26 8.55 3.09
CA ARG A 53 -1.26 10.01 3.21
C ARG A 53 -1.25 10.44 4.68
N ASN A 54 -2.01 9.75 5.52
CA ASN A 54 -2.01 10.02 6.95
C ASN A 54 -0.63 9.74 7.56
N ALA A 55 -0.02 8.60 7.20
CA ALA A 55 1.26 8.18 7.77
C ALA A 55 2.42 9.06 7.28
N ILE A 56 2.41 9.49 6.02
CA ILE A 56 3.54 10.19 5.39
C ILE A 56 3.33 11.70 5.39
N LEU A 57 2.14 12.17 5.02
CA LEU A 57 1.84 13.59 4.85
C LEU A 57 1.10 14.20 6.04
N TYR A 58 0.76 13.38 7.04
CA TYR A 58 -0.01 13.79 8.22
C TYR A 58 -1.41 14.29 7.88
N GLU A 59 -1.96 13.89 6.74
CA GLU A 59 -3.35 14.21 6.39
C GLU A 59 -4.31 13.41 7.25
N ARG A 60 -5.41 14.01 7.65
CA ARG A 60 -6.48 13.33 8.37
C ARG A 60 -7.40 12.62 7.38
N GLY A 61 -8.11 11.60 7.84
CA GLY A 61 -9.06 10.87 7.01
C GLY A 61 -8.97 9.37 7.11
N TYR A 62 -8.05 8.87 7.96
CA TYR A 62 -7.93 7.44 8.20
C TYR A 62 -7.82 7.18 9.69
N ASP A 63 -8.71 6.34 10.21
CA ASP A 63 -8.74 5.94 11.63
C ASP A 63 -8.78 4.42 11.81
N GLY A 64 -8.53 3.66 10.74
CA GLY A 64 -8.56 2.21 10.80
C GLY A 64 -7.27 1.61 11.37
N ASN A 65 -7.27 0.29 11.52
CA ASN A 65 -6.12 -0.47 11.99
C ASN A 65 -5.78 -1.57 10.98
N PRO A 66 -4.82 -1.34 10.08
CA PRO A 66 -4.47 -2.33 9.06
C PRO A 66 -3.98 -3.66 9.64
N MET A 67 -3.24 -3.62 10.75
CA MET A 67 -2.73 -4.82 11.40
C MET A 67 -3.89 -5.69 11.90
N GLN A 68 -4.89 -5.06 12.53
CA GLN A 68 -6.06 -5.78 13.01
C GLN A 68 -6.86 -6.37 11.86
N ALA A 69 -6.97 -5.63 10.74
CA ALA A 69 -7.67 -6.14 9.55
C ALA A 69 -6.99 -7.39 9.01
N HIS A 70 -5.67 -7.45 9.00
CA HIS A 70 -4.93 -8.65 8.58
C HIS A 70 -5.16 -9.84 9.50
N ILE A 71 -5.22 -9.60 10.81
CA ILE A 71 -5.50 -10.64 11.80
C ILE A 71 -6.93 -11.17 11.59
N ASP A 72 -7.89 -10.26 11.44
CA ASP A 72 -9.31 -10.61 11.29
C ASP A 72 -9.57 -11.39 10.00
N ALA A 73 -8.80 -11.14 8.95
CA ALA A 73 -8.93 -11.85 7.67
C ALA A 73 -8.69 -13.36 7.81
N GLY A 74 -7.73 -13.75 8.67
CA GLY A 74 -7.53 -15.15 9.03
C GLY A 74 -6.76 -16.00 8.03
N ASP A 75 -6.70 -15.61 6.76
CA ASP A 75 -5.99 -16.37 5.72
C ASP A 75 -4.71 -15.68 5.25
N VAL A 76 -4.30 -14.63 5.94
CA VAL A 76 -3.01 -13.96 5.69
C VAL A 76 -1.93 -14.67 6.52
N ARG A 77 -0.95 -15.24 5.83
CA ARG A 77 0.11 -16.04 6.47
C ARG A 77 1.44 -15.26 6.44
N PRO A 78 2.35 -15.50 7.41
CA PRO A 78 3.66 -14.84 7.43
C PRO A 78 4.43 -14.95 6.13
N GLY A 79 4.36 -16.10 5.45
CA GLY A 79 5.05 -16.31 4.18
C GLY A 79 4.56 -15.45 3.01
N MET A 80 3.41 -14.77 3.17
CA MET A 80 2.87 -13.88 2.15
C MET A 80 3.52 -12.50 2.22
N PHE A 81 4.15 -12.13 3.32
CA PHE A 81 4.76 -10.82 3.48
C PHE A 81 5.98 -10.62 2.58
N GLU A 82 6.78 -11.66 2.37
CA GLU A 82 7.96 -11.56 1.53
C GLU A 82 7.62 -11.21 0.08
N PRO A 83 6.74 -11.94 -0.63
CA PRO A 83 6.34 -11.57 -1.98
C PRO A 83 5.59 -10.23 -2.00
N TRP A 84 4.80 -9.91 -0.97
CA TRP A 84 4.10 -8.63 -0.86
C TRP A 84 5.09 -7.47 -0.78
N LEU A 85 6.09 -7.58 0.10
CA LEU A 85 7.12 -6.54 0.26
C LEU A 85 7.97 -6.38 -0.99
N GLY A 86 8.33 -7.49 -1.64
CA GLY A 86 9.09 -7.45 -2.89
C GLY A 86 8.33 -6.76 -4.01
N LEU A 87 7.05 -7.05 -4.12
CA LEU A 87 6.19 -6.42 -5.12
C LEU A 87 6.03 -4.91 -4.82
N PHE A 88 5.84 -4.57 -3.55
CA PHE A 88 5.72 -3.17 -3.13
C PHE A 88 7.00 -2.39 -3.44
N ASP A 89 8.17 -2.95 -3.13
CA ASP A 89 9.45 -2.31 -3.42
C ASP A 89 9.63 -2.07 -4.93
N MET A 90 9.26 -3.02 -5.75
CA MET A 90 9.32 -2.87 -7.21
C MET A 90 8.43 -1.72 -7.69
N VAL A 91 7.22 -1.63 -7.16
CA VAL A 91 6.27 -0.56 -7.51
C VAL A 91 6.80 0.80 -7.06
N LEU A 92 7.40 0.89 -5.87
CA LEU A 92 8.01 2.14 -5.40
C LEU A 92 9.09 2.61 -6.37
N ARG A 93 9.97 1.70 -6.79
CA ARG A 93 11.10 2.04 -7.66
C ARG A 93 10.67 2.46 -9.06
N ARG A 94 9.55 1.96 -9.55
CA ARG A 94 9.07 2.34 -10.88
C ARG A 94 8.28 3.64 -10.88
N ASN A 95 7.80 4.10 -9.73
CA ASN A 95 6.95 5.30 -9.64
C ASN A 95 7.65 6.51 -9.01
N LEU A 96 8.75 6.31 -8.29
CA LEU A 96 9.38 7.35 -7.50
C LEU A 96 10.87 7.47 -7.83
N PRO A 97 11.46 8.66 -7.59
CA PRO A 97 12.93 8.79 -7.64
C PRO A 97 13.59 7.83 -6.63
N PRO A 98 14.83 7.38 -6.89
CA PRO A 98 15.49 6.39 -6.03
C PRO A 98 15.54 6.79 -4.55
N GLU A 99 15.75 8.06 -4.25
CA GLU A 99 15.80 8.55 -2.88
C GLU A 99 14.46 8.37 -2.16
N ALA A 100 13.37 8.76 -2.81
CA ALA A 100 12.03 8.63 -2.24
C ALA A 100 11.62 7.17 -2.09
N ALA A 101 11.92 6.34 -3.09
CA ALA A 101 11.62 4.91 -3.04
C ALA A 101 12.36 4.24 -1.88
N ALA A 102 13.64 4.54 -1.71
CA ALA A 102 14.45 3.97 -0.62
C ALA A 102 13.93 4.41 0.75
N ALA A 103 13.54 5.67 0.89
CA ALA A 103 13.02 6.21 2.14
C ALA A 103 11.71 5.54 2.54
N TRP A 104 10.83 5.30 1.58
CA TRP A 104 9.55 4.65 1.85
C TRP A 104 9.73 3.15 2.17
N SER A 105 10.65 2.50 1.48
CA SER A 105 10.90 1.07 1.64
C SER A 105 11.61 0.72 2.95
N ALA A 106 12.23 1.71 3.57
CA ALA A 106 13.00 1.50 4.80
C ALA A 106 12.12 1.14 6.02
#